data_f0445dc1462e1f56b3ac97923ce2d156
#
_entry.id   f0445dc1462e1f56b3ac97923ce2d156
#
_cell.length_a   1.000
_cell.length_b   1.000
_cell.length_c   1.000
_cell.angle_alpha   90.00
_cell.angle_beta   90.00
_cell.angle_gamma   90.00
#
_symmetry.space_group_name_H-M   'P 1'
#
loop_
_entity.id
_entity.type
_entity.pdbx_description
1 polymer ?
#
loop_
_entity_poly.entity_id
_entity_poly.type
_entity_poly.pdbx_seq_one_letter_code
_entity_poly.pdbx_strand_id
1 'polypeptide(L)'
;MILYTLKKYVNEKLSAAYGKFFAYPVITQTYGLDELAEHMESHNTPFSKGAIKGMLTDMVSCVRELVLQGIAVKIPDLAIFSIGIKNKEGAASEKHHQEHCRTEAPCPWHR
;
A
#
# COMPACT_ATOMS: atom_id res chain seq x y z
N MET A 1 13.26 17.83 2.50
CA MET A 1 13.45 18.15 1.06
C MET A 1 13.23 16.88 0.24
N ILE A 2 12.40 16.96 -0.80
CA ILE A 2 12.15 15.82 -1.69
C ILE A 2 13.04 15.96 -2.91
N LEU A 3 13.85 14.94 -3.16
CA LEU A 3 14.65 14.84 -4.38
C LEU A 3 13.79 14.25 -5.49
N TYR A 4 13.94 14.72 -6.71
CA TYR A 4 13.21 14.22 -7.85
C TYR A 4 14.11 14.11 -9.09
N THR A 5 13.72 13.22 -10.00
CA THR A 5 14.31 13.11 -11.32
C THR A 5 13.28 13.42 -12.39
N LEU A 6 13.71 13.96 -13.52
CA LEU A 6 12.87 14.18 -14.68
C LEU A 6 13.05 13.01 -15.66
N LYS A 7 11.95 12.39 -16.04
CA LYS A 7 11.95 11.33 -17.04
C LYS A 7 11.04 11.67 -18.20
N LYS A 8 11.51 11.39 -19.42
CA LYS A 8 10.72 11.57 -20.62
C LYS A 8 9.70 10.44 -20.77
N TYR A 9 8.46 10.81 -21.02
CA TYR A 9 7.40 9.84 -21.27
C TYR A 9 7.51 9.29 -22.68
N VAL A 10 7.66 7.98 -22.83
CA VAL A 10 7.91 7.32 -24.12
C VAL A 10 6.77 6.42 -24.61
N ASN A 11 5.61 6.44 -23.95
CA ASN A 11 4.47 5.64 -24.35
C ASN A 11 3.69 6.34 -25.48
N GLU A 12 3.79 5.80 -26.69
CA GLU A 12 3.14 6.38 -27.87
C GLU A 12 1.61 6.29 -27.86
N LYS A 13 1.04 5.40 -27.03
CA LYS A 13 -0.41 5.22 -26.92
C LYS A 13 -1.13 6.43 -26.31
N LEU A 14 -0.41 7.27 -25.57
CA LEU A 14 -0.93 8.50 -24.97
C LEU A 14 -0.25 9.69 -25.63
N SER A 15 -0.73 10.08 -26.79
CA SER A 15 -0.12 11.14 -27.59
C SER A 15 -0.01 12.50 -26.88
N ALA A 16 -0.94 12.80 -25.97
CA ALA A 16 -0.90 14.04 -25.20
C ALA A 16 0.27 14.14 -24.22
N ALA A 17 0.77 13.00 -23.73
CA ALA A 17 1.88 12.93 -22.79
C ALA A 17 3.22 12.59 -23.46
N TYR A 18 3.19 12.10 -24.69
CA TYR A 18 4.39 11.67 -25.41
C TYR A 18 5.39 12.82 -25.60
N GLY A 19 6.63 12.53 -25.27
CA GLY A 19 7.71 13.52 -25.39
C GLY A 19 7.79 14.55 -24.27
N LYS A 20 6.84 14.56 -23.34
CA LYS A 20 6.86 15.46 -22.17
C LYS A 20 7.69 14.84 -21.03
N PHE A 21 8.25 15.71 -20.20
CA PHE A 21 8.99 15.31 -19.02
C PHE A 21 8.09 15.33 -17.78
N PHE A 22 8.22 14.30 -16.94
CA PHE A 22 7.50 14.19 -15.68
C PHE A 22 8.49 14.03 -14.53
N ALA A 23 8.18 14.66 -13.41
CA ALA A 23 8.98 14.56 -12.21
C ALA A 23 8.62 13.27 -11.45
N TYR A 24 9.64 12.51 -11.05
CA TYR A 24 9.50 11.31 -10.23
C TYR A 24 10.31 11.47 -8.95
N PRO A 25 9.76 11.10 -7.78
CA PRO A 25 10.49 11.19 -6.54
C PRO A 25 11.64 10.20 -6.49
N VAL A 26 12.73 10.59 -5.88
CA VAL A 26 13.87 9.71 -5.59
C VAL A 26 13.76 9.25 -4.14
N ILE A 27 13.62 7.94 -3.95
CA ILE A 27 13.61 7.34 -2.62
C ILE A 27 15.03 7.07 -2.21
N THR A 28 15.51 7.77 -1.19
CA THR A 28 16.88 7.64 -0.68
C THR A 28 17.02 6.57 0.39
N GLN A 29 15.97 6.37 1.20
CA GLN A 29 15.94 5.40 2.28
C GLN A 29 14.55 4.82 2.45
N THR A 30 14.48 3.58 2.94
CA THR A 30 13.23 2.95 3.33
C THR A 30 13.30 2.56 4.79
N TYR A 31 12.38 3.08 5.60
CA TYR A 31 12.31 2.78 7.02
C TYR A 31 11.30 1.65 7.28
N GLY A 32 11.72 0.67 8.07
CA GLY A 32 10.82 -0.34 8.61
C GLY A 32 10.19 0.12 9.93
N LEU A 33 9.51 -0.81 10.60
CA LEU A 33 8.85 -0.51 11.89
C LEU A 33 9.87 -0.15 12.99
N ASP A 34 11.06 -0.75 12.98
CA ASP A 34 12.11 -0.46 13.96
C ASP A 34 12.59 0.98 13.86
N GLU A 35 12.91 1.42 12.65
CA GLU A 35 13.39 2.77 12.38
C GLU A 35 12.29 3.80 12.61
N LEU A 36 11.04 3.47 12.26
CA LEU A 36 9.88 4.32 12.54
C LEU A 36 9.66 4.47 14.03
N ALA A 37 9.73 3.39 14.81
CA ALA A 37 9.59 3.44 16.27
C ALA A 37 10.69 4.26 16.93
N GLU A 38 11.91 4.13 16.46
CA GLU A 38 13.05 4.94 16.93
C GLU A 38 12.85 6.43 16.64
N HIS A 39 12.38 6.76 15.44
CA HIS A 39 12.07 8.14 15.08
C HIS A 39 10.94 8.71 15.96
N MET A 40 9.89 7.93 16.21
CA MET A 40 8.79 8.34 17.09
C MET A 40 9.26 8.56 18.54
N GLU A 41 10.13 7.70 19.05
CA GLU A 41 10.71 7.86 20.39
C GLU A 41 11.50 9.17 20.51
N SER A 42 12.16 9.60 19.46
CA SER A 42 12.94 10.84 19.43
C SER A 42 12.09 12.11 19.64
N HIS A 43 10.77 12.02 19.49
CA HIS A 43 9.83 13.15 19.65
C HIS A 43 9.32 13.34 21.08
N ASN A 44 10.07 12.92 22.09
CA ASN A 44 9.72 13.11 23.51
C ASN A 44 8.39 12.46 23.91
N THR A 45 8.09 11.28 23.38
CA THR A 45 6.91 10.53 23.82
C THR A 45 7.19 9.84 25.16
N PRO A 46 6.16 9.60 26.00
CA PRO A 46 6.32 8.84 27.24
C PRO A 46 6.53 7.33 26.99
N PHE A 47 6.49 6.87 25.75
CA PHE A 47 6.58 5.47 25.38
C PHE A 47 7.99 5.10 24.93
N SER A 48 8.46 3.91 25.37
CA SER A 48 9.74 3.37 24.90
C SER A 48 9.65 2.88 23.44
N LYS A 49 10.79 2.74 22.78
CA LYS A 49 10.87 2.17 21.44
C LYS A 49 10.15 0.81 21.34
N GLY A 50 10.34 -0.07 22.33
CA GLY A 50 9.69 -1.37 22.37
C GLY A 50 8.17 -1.29 22.46
N ALA A 51 7.65 -0.38 23.29
CA ALA A 51 6.21 -0.15 23.41
C ALA A 51 5.61 0.40 22.10
N ILE A 52 6.27 1.36 21.48
CA ILE A 52 5.85 1.93 20.18
C ILE A 52 5.86 0.85 19.10
N LYS A 53 6.93 0.06 19.00
CA LYS A 53 7.02 -1.02 18.02
C LYS A 53 5.92 -2.07 18.22
N GLY A 54 5.63 -2.44 19.48
CA GLY A 54 4.56 -3.36 19.82
C GLY A 54 3.20 -2.85 19.38
N MET A 55 2.89 -1.58 19.66
CA MET A 55 1.63 -0.95 19.22
C MET A 55 1.52 -0.87 17.70
N LEU A 56 2.58 -0.52 17.00
CA LEU A 56 2.59 -0.48 15.52
C LEU A 56 2.40 -1.87 14.93
N THR A 57 3.03 -2.89 15.50
CA THR A 57 2.86 -4.27 15.06
C THR A 57 1.42 -4.72 15.23
N ASP A 58 0.80 -4.43 16.36
CA ASP A 58 -0.60 -4.76 16.62
C ASP A 58 -1.53 -3.98 15.68
N MET A 59 -1.24 -2.71 15.43
CA MET A 59 -2.00 -1.90 14.46
C MET A 59 -1.96 -2.52 13.06
N VAL A 60 -0.80 -2.92 12.58
CA VAL A 60 -0.65 -3.54 11.26
C VAL A 60 -1.45 -4.85 11.19
N SER A 61 -1.38 -5.69 12.22
CA SER A 61 -2.12 -6.93 12.27
C SER A 61 -3.64 -6.72 12.29
N CYS A 62 -4.11 -5.77 13.07
CA CYS A 62 -5.55 -5.44 13.15
C CYS A 62 -6.08 -4.82 11.86
N VAL A 63 -5.34 -3.90 11.26
CA VAL A 63 -5.72 -3.30 9.96
C VAL A 63 -5.82 -4.38 8.90
N ARG A 64 -4.86 -5.28 8.85
CA ARG A 64 -4.85 -6.40 7.90
C ARG A 64 -6.06 -7.31 8.09
N GLU A 65 -6.39 -7.66 9.32
CA GLU A 65 -7.55 -8.48 9.64
C GLU A 65 -8.86 -7.82 9.20
N LEU A 66 -9.05 -6.55 9.53
CA LEU A 66 -10.24 -5.79 9.16
C LEU A 66 -10.38 -5.64 7.65
N VAL A 67 -9.29 -5.36 6.96
CA VAL A 67 -9.29 -5.24 5.49
C VAL A 67 -9.67 -6.55 4.83
N LEU A 68 -9.23 -7.69 5.36
CA LEU A 68 -9.60 -9.01 4.85
C LEU A 68 -11.07 -9.36 5.10
N GLN A 69 -11.72 -8.71 6.07
CA GLN A 69 -13.17 -8.82 6.31
C GLN A 69 -14.00 -7.90 5.40
N GLY A 70 -13.37 -7.14 4.53
CA GLY A 70 -14.04 -6.22 3.63
C GLY A 70 -14.30 -4.84 4.23
N ILE A 71 -13.67 -4.51 5.36
CA ILE A 71 -13.80 -3.22 6.03
C ILE A 71 -12.65 -2.32 5.58
N ALA A 72 -12.97 -1.12 5.11
CA ALA A 72 -11.95 -0.11 4.83
C ALA A 72 -11.51 0.57 6.14
N VAL A 73 -10.22 0.69 6.35
CA VAL A 73 -9.67 1.36 7.54
C VAL A 73 -9.04 2.68 7.11
N LYS A 74 -9.57 3.78 7.64
CA LYS A 74 -9.05 5.12 7.39
C LYS A 74 -8.20 5.57 8.57
N ILE A 75 -6.96 5.89 8.31
CA ILE A 75 -6.10 6.59 9.26
C ILE A 75 -6.10 8.07 8.87
N PRO A 76 -6.67 8.98 9.69
CA PRO A 76 -6.76 10.39 9.33
C PRO A 76 -5.41 10.99 8.96
N ASP A 77 -5.40 11.81 7.91
CA ASP A 77 -4.23 12.51 7.39
C ASP A 77 -3.09 11.60 6.91
N LEU A 78 -3.31 10.28 6.80
CA LEU A 78 -2.30 9.33 6.34
C LEU A 78 -2.75 8.54 5.13
N ALA A 79 -3.71 7.63 5.29
CA ALA A 79 -4.12 6.73 4.23
C ALA A 79 -5.45 6.04 4.53
N ILE A 80 -6.04 5.48 3.49
CA ILE A 80 -7.17 4.57 3.58
C ILE A 80 -6.72 3.21 3.05
N PHE A 81 -6.87 2.17 3.86
CA PHE A 81 -6.54 0.81 3.50
C PHE A 81 -7.81 0.04 3.15
N SER A 82 -7.84 -0.56 1.99
CA SER A 82 -8.97 -1.37 1.53
C SER A 82 -8.47 -2.55 0.72
N ILE A 83 -9.34 -3.56 0.56
CA ILE A 83 -9.00 -4.72 -0.26
C ILE A 83 -9.33 -4.45 -1.72
N GLY A 84 -8.45 -4.89 -2.61
CA GLY A 84 -8.69 -4.94 -4.03
C GLY A 84 -8.73 -6.38 -4.51
N ILE A 85 -9.60 -6.66 -5.47
CA ILE A 85 -9.69 -7.97 -6.11
C ILE A 85 -9.07 -7.84 -7.51
N LYS A 86 -8.08 -8.68 -7.78
CA LYS A 86 -7.45 -8.74 -9.09
C LYS A 86 -8.10 -9.85 -9.90
N ASN A 87 -8.76 -9.46 -10.98
CA ASN A 87 -9.36 -10.41 -11.90
C ASN A 87 -8.36 -10.77 -12.98
N LYS A 88 -8.19 -12.05 -13.26
CA LYS A 88 -7.29 -12.52 -14.32
C LYS A 88 -7.93 -12.32 -15.66
N GLU A 89 -9.03 -12.62 -16.01
CA GLU A 89 -9.80 -12.34 -17.22
C GLU A 89 -11.25 -12.16 -16.80
N GLY A 90 -12.01 -11.32 -17.46
CA GLY A 90 -13.39 -11.13 -17.10
C GLY A 90 -14.15 -12.47 -17.13
N ALA A 91 -14.84 -12.83 -16.05
CA ALA A 91 -15.65 -14.04 -16.01
C ALA A 91 -16.89 -13.91 -16.90
N ALA A 92 -17.22 -14.96 -17.65
CA ALA A 92 -18.37 -14.96 -18.55
C ALA A 92 -19.71 -14.98 -17.81
N SER A 93 -19.72 -15.41 -16.53
CA SER A 93 -20.90 -15.42 -15.68
C SER A 93 -20.51 -15.28 -14.21
N GLU A 94 -21.46 -14.83 -13.40
CA GLU A 94 -21.28 -14.69 -11.95
C GLU A 94 -20.90 -16.01 -11.27
N LYS A 95 -21.51 -17.12 -11.69
CA LYS A 95 -21.18 -18.45 -11.15
C LYS A 95 -19.75 -18.85 -11.45
N HIS A 96 -19.30 -18.64 -12.67
CA HIS A 96 -17.93 -18.94 -13.08
C HIS A 96 -16.91 -18.12 -12.29
N HIS A 97 -17.22 -16.86 -12.01
CA HIS A 97 -16.37 -16.02 -11.19
C HIS A 97 -16.22 -16.53 -9.76
N GLN A 98 -17.32 -16.97 -9.15
CA GLN A 98 -17.31 -17.54 -7.80
C GLN A 98 -16.49 -18.84 -7.72
N GLU A 99 -16.59 -19.71 -8.71
CA GLU A 99 -15.82 -20.94 -8.78
C GLU A 99 -14.32 -20.64 -8.93
N HIS A 100 -13.98 -19.68 -9.77
CA HIS A 100 -12.60 -19.29 -9.98
C HIS A 100 -11.95 -18.69 -8.70
N CYS A 101 -12.69 -17.88 -7.96
CA CYS A 101 -12.22 -17.33 -6.70
C CYS A 101 -12.08 -18.38 -5.58
N ARG A 102 -12.82 -19.51 -5.67
CA ARG A 102 -12.72 -20.58 -4.68
C ARG A 102 -11.54 -21.53 -4.91
N THR A 103 -11.12 -21.69 -6.15
CA THR A 103 -10.06 -22.64 -6.52
C THR A 103 -8.67 -22.07 -6.35
N GLU A 104 -8.50 -20.76 -6.37
CA GLU A 104 -7.23 -20.11 -6.06
C GLU A 104 -7.26 -19.61 -4.62
N ALA A 105 -6.83 -20.45 -3.71
CA ALA A 105 -6.68 -20.05 -2.31
C ALA A 105 -5.29 -19.43 -2.08
N PRO A 106 -5.17 -18.43 -1.23
CA PRO A 106 -6.10 -17.33 -1.03
C PRO A 106 -6.02 -16.37 -2.19
N CYS A 107 -7.08 -15.65 -2.51
CA CYS A 107 -6.95 -14.55 -3.45
C CYS A 107 -5.80 -13.68 -2.93
N PRO A 108 -4.60 -13.76 -3.51
CA PRO A 108 -3.48 -13.04 -2.94
C PRO A 108 -3.72 -11.57 -3.17
N TRP A 109 -4.12 -10.90 -2.13
CA TRP A 109 -4.12 -9.46 -2.24
C TRP A 109 -2.68 -8.99 -2.17
N HIS A 110 -2.25 -8.40 -3.23
CA HIS A 110 -0.95 -7.77 -3.32
C HIS A 110 -1.07 -6.32 -2.90
N ARG A 111 -0.13 -5.94 -2.09
CA ARG A 111 0.10 -4.52 -1.81
C ARG A 111 0.25 -3.71 -3.08
#